data_f59d7b0a838775992b3d4d1927e2d738
#
_entry.id   f59d7b0a838775992b3d4d1927e2d738
#
_cell.length_a   1.000
_cell.length_b   1.000
_cell.length_c   1.000
_cell.angle_alpha   90.00
_cell.angle_beta   90.00
_cell.angle_gamma   90.00
#
_symmetry.space_group_name_H-M   'P 1'
#
loop_
_entity.id
_entity.type
_entity.pdbx_description
1 polymer ?
#
loop_
_entity_poly.entity_id
_entity_poly.type
_entity_poly.pdbx_seq_one_letter_code
_entity_poly.pdbx_strand_id
1 'polypeptide(L)'
;MTSCTVAIILSILIFVMFALNKLTPGTISLLGALALTVLIPEVSLKNAYSGFGSNVIPMVAGMSIVSDALFETGIGQRIGASLAKLPFAKNERVFCAFVATVCTVQSAFMSNTGTIIMWMALIATIAAGSNGRIRSKMAIFPAATGAIIGGAQTLIGVSNNAAANAFIQTIPGFESGMGLFDMTVYAWPLAVVQILFWMTIGYNIELKVLKPESPDFDKDNVYAVAPAEAETKADVPAWKGYFAAAVMLGCSETTFYTVAV
;
A
#
# COMPACT_ATOMS: atom_id res chain seq x y z
N MET A 1 10.65 -10.80 37.39
CA MET A 1 10.24 -9.74 36.42
C MET A 1 8.73 -9.81 36.30
N THR A 2 8.05 -8.67 36.27
CA THR A 2 6.60 -8.68 36.05
C THR A 2 6.30 -9.10 34.60
N SER A 3 5.21 -9.80 34.37
CA SER A 3 4.79 -10.22 33.00
C SER A 3 4.79 -9.06 32.01
N CYS A 4 4.43 -7.86 32.48
CA CYS A 4 4.47 -6.63 31.70
C CYS A 4 5.91 -6.26 31.24
N THR A 5 6.92 -6.39 32.12
CA THR A 5 8.31 -6.10 31.76
C THR A 5 8.83 -7.07 30.70
N VAL A 6 8.50 -8.34 30.83
CA VAL A 6 8.86 -9.38 29.83
C VAL A 6 8.22 -9.08 28.48
N ALA A 7 6.93 -8.70 28.46
CA ALA A 7 6.21 -8.35 27.24
C ALA A 7 6.84 -7.14 26.54
N ILE A 8 7.24 -6.10 27.28
CA ILE A 8 7.89 -4.92 26.71
C ILE A 8 9.24 -5.28 26.09
N ILE A 9 10.09 -6.03 26.82
CA ILE A 9 11.41 -6.45 26.31
C ILE A 9 11.25 -7.28 25.04
N LEU A 10 10.29 -8.22 25.04
CA LEU A 10 10.04 -9.08 23.89
C LEU A 10 9.54 -8.27 22.69
N SER A 11 8.66 -7.29 22.92
CA SER A 11 8.18 -6.39 21.85
C SER A 11 9.32 -5.57 21.23
N ILE A 12 10.24 -5.06 22.07
CA ILE A 12 11.43 -4.35 21.59
C ILE A 12 12.33 -5.29 20.78
N LEU A 13 12.53 -6.52 21.27
CA LEU A 13 13.36 -7.52 20.59
C LEU A 13 12.77 -7.88 19.21
N ILE A 14 11.45 -8.11 19.13
CA ILE A 14 10.74 -8.37 17.87
C ILE A 14 10.93 -7.19 16.92
N PHE A 15 10.76 -5.95 17.39
CA PHE A 15 10.96 -4.76 16.58
C PHE A 15 12.40 -4.66 16.04
N VAL A 16 13.41 -4.93 16.86
CA VAL A 16 14.81 -4.98 16.44
C VAL A 16 15.04 -6.07 15.40
N MET A 17 14.43 -7.26 15.57
CA MET A 17 14.52 -8.34 14.59
C MET A 17 13.92 -7.95 13.24
N PHE A 18 12.80 -7.22 13.23
CA PHE A 18 12.22 -6.64 12.00
C PHE A 18 13.19 -5.63 11.36
N ALA A 19 13.79 -4.75 12.16
CA ALA A 19 14.73 -3.75 11.65
C ALA A 19 16.01 -4.36 11.06
N LEU A 20 16.49 -5.46 11.61
CA LEU A 20 17.66 -6.18 11.11
C LEU A 20 17.41 -6.90 9.79
N ASN A 21 16.15 -7.17 9.43
CA ASN A 21 15.72 -7.79 8.17
C ASN A 21 16.46 -9.09 7.80
N LYS A 22 16.90 -9.86 8.81
CA LYS A 22 17.63 -11.13 8.61
C LYS A 22 16.71 -12.34 8.45
N LEU A 23 15.50 -12.26 8.97
CA LEU A 23 14.48 -13.31 8.93
C LEU A 23 13.23 -12.77 8.25
N THR A 24 12.44 -13.66 7.67
CA THR A 24 11.17 -13.24 7.07
C THR A 24 10.21 -12.74 8.16
N PRO A 25 9.37 -11.73 7.85
CA PRO A 25 8.40 -11.18 8.81
C PRO A 25 7.52 -12.25 9.45
N GLY A 26 7.08 -13.23 8.66
CA GLY A 26 6.27 -14.35 9.15
C GLY A 26 7.01 -15.20 10.20
N THR A 27 8.30 -15.50 9.97
CA THR A 27 9.13 -16.24 10.93
C THR A 27 9.30 -15.46 12.23
N ILE A 28 9.58 -14.16 12.15
CA ILE A 28 9.74 -13.31 13.34
C ILE A 28 8.45 -13.28 14.15
N SER A 29 7.29 -13.14 13.50
CA SER A 29 5.99 -13.11 14.15
C SER A 29 5.65 -14.43 14.84
N LEU A 30 5.91 -15.57 14.18
CA LEU A 30 5.67 -16.91 14.76
C LEU A 30 6.58 -17.18 15.96
N LEU A 31 7.87 -16.85 15.84
CA LEU A 31 8.82 -17.00 16.95
C LEU A 31 8.47 -16.06 18.11
N GLY A 32 8.00 -14.84 17.81
CA GLY A 32 7.53 -13.90 18.83
C GLY A 32 6.32 -14.43 19.59
N ALA A 33 5.32 -14.98 18.88
CA ALA A 33 4.15 -15.60 19.50
C ALA A 33 4.55 -16.80 20.37
N LEU A 34 5.47 -17.65 19.90
CA LEU A 34 5.99 -18.78 20.68
C LEU A 34 6.73 -18.29 21.93
N ALA A 35 7.60 -17.29 21.80
CA ALA A 35 8.34 -16.73 22.92
C ALA A 35 7.42 -16.12 23.99
N LEU A 36 6.31 -15.49 23.58
CA LEU A 36 5.28 -14.99 24.49
C LEU A 36 4.70 -16.10 25.35
N THR A 37 4.37 -17.25 24.76
CA THR A 37 3.76 -18.37 25.50
C THR A 37 4.73 -19.06 26.44
N VAL A 38 6.02 -19.09 26.11
CA VAL A 38 7.06 -19.70 26.95
C VAL A 38 7.47 -18.80 28.10
N LEU A 39 7.55 -17.48 27.85
CA LEU A 39 8.09 -16.53 28.83
C LEU A 39 6.99 -15.93 29.73
N ILE A 40 5.74 -15.95 29.32
CA ILE A 40 4.60 -15.40 30.05
C ILE A 40 3.58 -16.51 30.33
N PRO A 41 3.57 -17.12 31.53
CA PRO A 41 2.68 -18.26 31.84
C PRO A 41 1.20 -17.95 31.74
N GLU A 42 0.80 -16.68 31.85
CA GLU A 42 -0.58 -16.21 31.71
C GLU A 42 -1.09 -16.26 30.27
N VAL A 43 -0.17 -16.33 29.28
CA VAL A 43 -0.53 -16.40 27.86
C VAL A 43 -0.54 -17.85 27.40
N SER A 44 -1.74 -18.42 27.22
CA SER A 44 -1.87 -19.78 26.69
C SER A 44 -1.51 -19.82 25.19
N LEU A 45 -1.04 -20.98 24.72
CA LEU A 45 -0.82 -21.24 23.30
C LEU A 45 -2.06 -20.92 22.46
N LYS A 46 -3.24 -21.28 22.96
CA LYS A 46 -4.51 -21.00 22.29
C LYS A 46 -4.72 -19.50 22.10
N ASN A 47 -4.42 -18.69 23.10
CA ASN A 47 -4.58 -17.23 23.01
C ASN A 47 -3.54 -16.59 22.08
N ALA A 48 -2.28 -17.03 22.14
CA ALA A 48 -1.21 -16.50 21.30
C ALA A 48 -1.45 -16.76 19.79
N TYR A 49 -2.06 -17.89 19.48
CA TYR A 49 -2.35 -18.28 18.09
C TYR A 49 -3.82 -18.12 17.69
N SER A 50 -4.68 -17.57 18.54
CA SER A 50 -6.11 -17.36 18.24
C SER A 50 -6.35 -16.47 17.04
N GLY A 51 -5.42 -15.54 16.77
CA GLY A 51 -5.46 -14.68 15.59
C GLY A 51 -5.48 -15.44 14.28
N PHE A 52 -4.88 -16.64 14.19
CA PHE A 52 -4.92 -17.47 12.98
C PHE A 52 -6.31 -18.04 12.67
N GLY A 53 -7.17 -18.18 13.68
CA GLY A 53 -8.58 -18.59 13.53
C GLY A 53 -9.54 -17.41 13.33
N SER A 54 -9.03 -16.20 13.26
CA SER A 54 -9.84 -14.99 13.10
C SER A 54 -10.37 -14.87 11.67
N ASN A 55 -11.59 -14.34 11.51
CA ASN A 55 -12.22 -14.05 10.22
C ASN A 55 -11.41 -13.03 9.38
N VAL A 56 -10.47 -12.33 10.00
CA VAL A 56 -9.59 -11.36 9.32
C VAL A 56 -8.61 -12.05 8.39
N ILE A 57 -8.11 -13.23 8.73
CA ILE A 57 -7.16 -13.97 7.88
C ILE A 57 -7.73 -14.26 6.49
N PRO A 58 -8.89 -14.92 6.34
CA PRO A 58 -9.49 -15.15 5.02
C PRO A 58 -9.87 -13.84 4.32
N MET A 59 -10.30 -12.81 5.08
CA MET A 59 -10.62 -11.51 4.52
C MET A 59 -9.38 -10.85 3.89
N VAL A 60 -8.26 -10.76 4.63
CA VAL A 60 -6.99 -10.19 4.13
C VAL A 60 -6.45 -11.00 2.95
N ALA A 61 -6.50 -12.33 3.03
CA ALA A 61 -6.08 -13.21 1.93
C ALA A 61 -6.93 -12.99 0.67
N GLY A 62 -8.24 -12.94 0.81
CA GLY A 62 -9.16 -12.68 -0.31
C GLY A 62 -8.92 -11.31 -0.95
N MET A 63 -8.75 -10.27 -0.13
CA MET A 63 -8.46 -8.92 -0.61
C MET A 63 -7.10 -8.85 -1.34
N SER A 64 -6.08 -9.54 -0.84
CA SER A 64 -4.77 -9.60 -1.51
C SER A 64 -4.88 -10.26 -2.88
N ILE A 65 -5.59 -11.39 -2.99
CA ILE A 65 -5.79 -12.09 -4.25
C ILE A 65 -6.52 -11.19 -5.27
N VAL A 66 -7.57 -10.49 -4.84
CA VAL A 66 -8.33 -9.60 -5.72
C VAL A 66 -7.49 -8.39 -6.13
N SER A 67 -6.71 -7.82 -5.21
CA SER A 67 -5.77 -6.73 -5.51
C SER A 67 -4.72 -7.15 -6.54
N ASP A 68 -4.14 -8.34 -6.39
CA ASP A 68 -3.17 -8.88 -7.33
C ASP A 68 -3.82 -9.17 -8.71
N ALA A 69 -5.05 -9.68 -8.73
CA ALA A 69 -5.81 -9.88 -9.96
C ALA A 69 -6.09 -8.54 -10.68
N LEU A 70 -6.40 -7.47 -9.95
CA LEU A 70 -6.55 -6.12 -10.53
C LEU A 70 -5.23 -5.63 -11.15
N PHE A 71 -4.10 -5.92 -10.51
CA PHE A 71 -2.78 -5.59 -11.03
C PHE A 71 -2.47 -6.40 -12.31
N GLU A 72 -2.66 -7.73 -12.28
CA GLU A 72 -2.39 -8.62 -13.42
C GLU A 72 -3.29 -8.38 -14.63
N THR A 73 -4.53 -7.93 -14.43
CA THR A 73 -5.44 -7.59 -15.53
C THR A 73 -5.04 -6.31 -16.29
N GLY A 74 -4.04 -5.59 -15.82
CA GLY A 74 -3.51 -4.38 -16.44
C GLY A 74 -4.47 -3.19 -16.41
N ILE A 75 -5.52 -3.24 -15.59
CA ILE A 75 -6.46 -2.10 -15.44
C ILE A 75 -5.73 -0.88 -14.90
N GLY A 76 -4.89 -1.07 -13.90
CA GLY A 76 -4.08 0.00 -13.34
C GLY A 76 -3.19 0.67 -14.39
N GLN A 77 -2.54 -0.13 -15.25
CA GLN A 77 -1.71 0.38 -16.35
C GLN A 77 -2.55 1.15 -17.39
N ARG A 78 -3.75 0.66 -17.74
CA ARG A 78 -4.64 1.34 -18.68
C ARG A 78 -5.13 2.68 -18.15
N ILE A 79 -5.50 2.74 -16.86
CA ILE A 79 -5.88 3.99 -16.19
C ILE A 79 -4.68 4.94 -16.18
N GLY A 80 -3.51 4.49 -15.72
CA GLY A 80 -2.30 5.28 -15.68
C GLY A 80 -1.85 5.82 -17.04
N ALA A 81 -1.85 4.96 -18.08
CA ALA A 81 -1.50 5.35 -19.44
C ALA A 81 -2.49 6.36 -20.05
N SER A 82 -3.77 6.26 -19.71
CA SER A 82 -4.79 7.23 -20.14
C SER A 82 -4.57 8.58 -19.46
N LEU A 83 -4.26 8.58 -18.18
CA LEU A 83 -3.99 9.77 -17.39
C LEU A 83 -2.67 10.45 -17.81
N ALA A 84 -1.67 9.67 -18.21
CA ALA A 84 -0.39 10.18 -18.71
C ALA A 84 -0.49 11.02 -20.00
N LYS A 85 -1.57 10.84 -20.78
CA LYS A 85 -1.83 11.63 -21.99
C LYS A 85 -2.37 13.03 -21.69
N LEU A 86 -2.70 13.33 -20.45
CA LEU A 86 -3.26 14.62 -20.08
C LEU A 86 -2.20 15.74 -20.06
N PRO A 87 -2.59 16.99 -20.25
CA PRO A 87 -1.67 18.12 -20.38
C PRO A 87 -0.84 18.41 -19.12
N PHE A 88 -1.12 17.78 -18.01
CA PHE A 88 -0.37 17.90 -16.75
C PHE A 88 1.09 17.44 -16.85
N ALA A 89 1.41 16.57 -17.82
CA ALA A 89 2.77 16.10 -18.09
C ALA A 89 3.72 17.17 -18.70
N LYS A 90 3.26 18.41 -18.85
CA LYS A 90 4.10 19.51 -19.37
C LYS A 90 4.95 20.19 -18.31
N ASN A 91 4.54 20.15 -17.06
CA ASN A 91 5.23 20.75 -15.92
C ASN A 91 5.55 19.69 -14.89
N GLU A 92 6.84 19.47 -14.60
CA GLU A 92 7.29 18.39 -13.71
C GLU A 92 6.69 18.50 -12.30
N ARG A 93 6.57 19.71 -11.73
CA ARG A 93 5.94 19.93 -10.42
C ARG A 93 4.47 19.47 -10.41
N VAL A 94 3.73 19.88 -11.43
CA VAL A 94 2.30 19.50 -11.57
C VAL A 94 2.19 18.01 -11.80
N PHE A 95 3.11 17.43 -12.56
CA PHE A 95 3.19 15.99 -12.78
C PHE A 95 3.44 15.21 -11.49
N CYS A 96 4.36 15.65 -10.63
CA CYS A 96 4.62 15.04 -9.33
C CYS A 96 3.37 15.05 -8.43
N ALA A 97 2.70 16.20 -8.33
CA ALA A 97 1.44 16.30 -7.56
C ALA A 97 0.31 15.45 -8.16
N PHE A 98 0.22 15.39 -9.49
CA PHE A 98 -0.74 14.55 -10.20
C PHE A 98 -0.49 13.05 -9.93
N VAL A 99 0.76 12.60 -10.04
CA VAL A 99 1.14 11.21 -9.75
C VAL A 99 0.80 10.87 -8.30
N ALA A 100 1.16 11.73 -7.33
CA ALA A 100 0.81 11.54 -5.93
C ALA A 100 -0.71 11.40 -5.74
N THR A 101 -1.50 12.24 -6.40
CA THR A 101 -2.98 12.20 -6.32
C THR A 101 -3.53 10.89 -6.86
N VAL A 102 -3.09 10.47 -8.06
CA VAL A 102 -3.61 9.26 -8.70
C VAL A 102 -3.16 8.02 -7.94
N CYS A 103 -1.91 7.98 -7.45
CA CYS A 103 -1.44 6.89 -6.59
C CYS A 103 -2.26 6.81 -5.29
N THR A 104 -2.66 7.95 -4.71
CA THR A 104 -3.52 7.99 -3.52
C THR A 104 -4.88 7.36 -3.80
N VAL A 105 -5.53 7.74 -4.89
CA VAL A 105 -6.85 7.18 -5.25
C VAL A 105 -6.73 5.69 -5.58
N GLN A 106 -5.72 5.30 -6.33
CA GLN A 106 -5.56 3.92 -6.78
C GLN A 106 -5.19 2.99 -5.64
N SER A 107 -4.28 3.40 -4.76
CA SER A 107 -3.84 2.60 -3.62
C SER A 107 -4.90 2.47 -2.53
N ALA A 108 -5.96 3.28 -2.56
CA ALA A 108 -7.12 3.06 -1.71
C ALA A 108 -7.83 1.71 -1.98
N PHE A 109 -7.68 1.17 -3.21
CA PHE A 109 -8.33 -0.07 -3.65
C PHE A 109 -7.34 -1.16 -4.07
N MET A 110 -6.06 -0.84 -4.18
CA MET A 110 -4.99 -1.77 -4.59
C MET A 110 -3.87 -1.74 -3.56
N SER A 111 -3.04 -2.79 -3.52
CA SER A 111 -1.88 -2.80 -2.64
C SER A 111 -0.92 -1.64 -2.93
N ASN A 112 -0.33 -1.06 -1.89
CA ASN A 112 0.65 0.02 -2.02
C ASN A 112 1.81 -0.39 -2.93
N THR A 113 2.34 -1.59 -2.72
CA THR A 113 3.48 -2.12 -3.49
C THR A 113 3.13 -2.28 -4.97
N GLY A 114 1.97 -2.86 -5.28
CA GLY A 114 1.50 -3.00 -6.66
C GLY A 114 1.33 -1.65 -7.34
N THR A 115 0.73 -0.67 -6.64
CA THR A 115 0.57 0.70 -7.14
C THR A 115 1.92 1.34 -7.45
N ILE A 116 2.90 1.26 -6.54
CA ILE A 116 4.23 1.85 -6.73
C ILE A 116 4.96 1.22 -7.91
N ILE A 117 5.01 -0.12 -7.99
CA ILE A 117 5.71 -0.83 -9.08
C ILE A 117 5.12 -0.44 -10.44
N MET A 118 3.80 -0.40 -10.54
CA MET A 118 3.12 0.01 -11.76
C MET A 118 3.46 1.44 -12.16
N TRP A 119 3.40 2.38 -11.20
CA TRP A 119 3.72 3.78 -11.49
C TRP A 119 5.19 4.02 -11.78
N MET A 120 6.11 3.24 -11.20
CA MET A 120 7.53 3.30 -11.58
C MET A 120 7.73 3.03 -13.08
N ALA A 121 7.10 1.99 -13.62
CA ALA A 121 7.17 1.67 -15.05
C ALA A 121 6.51 2.75 -15.92
N LEU A 122 5.35 3.28 -15.51
CA LEU A 122 4.67 4.38 -16.23
C LEU A 122 5.49 5.67 -16.20
N ILE A 123 6.02 6.07 -15.05
CA ILE A 123 6.85 7.26 -14.89
C ILE A 123 8.10 7.14 -15.76
N ALA A 124 8.76 5.98 -15.80
CA ALA A 124 9.92 5.76 -16.66
C ALA A 124 9.57 5.93 -18.14
N THR A 125 8.44 5.38 -18.58
CA THR A 125 7.95 5.52 -19.96
C THR A 125 7.62 6.97 -20.31
N ILE A 126 6.95 7.70 -19.41
CA ILE A 126 6.60 9.12 -19.62
C ILE A 126 7.84 9.98 -19.64
N ALA A 127 8.79 9.74 -18.74
CA ALA A 127 10.07 10.47 -18.70
C ALA A 127 10.86 10.28 -19.99
N ALA A 128 10.97 9.05 -20.50
CA ALA A 128 11.63 8.75 -21.77
C ALA A 128 10.98 9.49 -22.95
N GLY A 129 9.65 9.61 -22.98
CA GLY A 129 8.91 10.33 -24.02
C GLY A 129 8.87 11.85 -23.84
N SER A 130 9.33 12.38 -22.72
CA SER A 130 9.19 13.80 -22.37
C SER A 130 10.29 14.72 -22.93
N ASN A 131 11.32 14.16 -23.60
CA ASN A 131 12.51 14.89 -24.05
C ASN A 131 13.20 15.67 -22.91
N GLY A 132 13.37 15.03 -21.74
CA GLY A 132 14.06 15.61 -20.59
C GLY A 132 13.25 16.59 -19.75
N ARG A 133 11.95 16.79 -20.05
CA ARG A 133 11.08 17.69 -19.27
C ARG A 133 10.65 17.09 -17.94
N ILE A 134 10.56 15.77 -17.86
CA ILE A 134 10.18 15.01 -16.68
C ILE A 134 11.31 14.06 -16.37
N ARG A 135 11.81 14.13 -15.14
CA ARG A 135 12.82 13.23 -14.61
C ARG A 135 12.14 12.14 -13.81
N SER A 136 12.39 10.88 -14.16
CA SER A 136 11.71 9.73 -13.52
C SER A 136 11.93 9.70 -12.01
N LYS A 137 13.17 9.94 -11.56
CA LYS A 137 13.52 9.93 -10.13
C LYS A 137 12.72 10.94 -9.30
N MET A 138 12.37 12.11 -9.88
CA MET A 138 11.59 13.15 -9.21
C MET A 138 10.11 12.78 -9.00
N ALA A 139 9.57 11.85 -9.77
CA ALA A 139 8.16 11.46 -9.65
C ALA A 139 7.93 10.19 -8.81
N ILE A 140 8.99 9.42 -8.53
CA ILE A 140 8.89 8.16 -7.79
C ILE A 140 8.53 8.39 -6.32
N PHE A 141 9.15 9.38 -5.67
CA PHE A 141 8.88 9.67 -4.27
C PHE A 141 7.45 10.21 -4.05
N PRO A 142 6.93 11.14 -4.87
CA PRO A 142 5.52 11.50 -4.89
C PRO A 142 4.59 10.29 -5.09
N ALA A 143 4.93 9.38 -5.99
CA ALA A 143 4.15 8.14 -6.19
C ALA A 143 4.12 7.26 -4.94
N ALA A 144 5.27 7.06 -4.30
CA ALA A 144 5.39 6.25 -3.10
C ALA A 144 4.60 6.84 -1.92
N THR A 145 4.73 8.15 -1.67
CA THR A 145 3.96 8.83 -0.61
C THR A 145 2.47 8.79 -0.91
N GLY A 146 2.07 8.98 -2.18
CA GLY A 146 0.69 8.83 -2.63
C GLY A 146 0.13 7.45 -2.34
N ALA A 147 0.87 6.41 -2.69
CA ALA A 147 0.45 5.03 -2.44
C ALA A 147 0.28 4.73 -0.94
N ILE A 148 1.20 5.20 -0.09
CA ILE A 148 1.12 4.97 1.35
C ILE A 148 -0.12 5.66 1.96
N ILE A 149 -0.36 6.92 1.62
CA ILE A 149 -1.52 7.68 2.12
C ILE A 149 -2.82 7.15 1.52
N GLY A 150 -2.77 6.69 0.27
CA GLY A 150 -3.90 6.03 -0.39
C GLY A 150 -4.33 4.75 0.31
N GLY A 151 -3.37 3.92 0.69
CA GLY A 151 -3.66 2.68 1.43
C GLY A 151 -4.34 2.91 2.78
N ALA A 152 -4.13 4.07 3.40
CA ALA A 152 -4.81 4.44 4.65
C ALA A 152 -6.27 4.91 4.45
N GLN A 153 -6.71 5.14 3.20
CA GLN A 153 -8.05 5.70 2.93
C GLN A 153 -9.17 4.70 3.15
N THR A 154 -8.94 3.42 2.91
CA THR A 154 -9.98 2.40 3.00
C THR A 154 -9.53 1.22 3.87
N LEU A 155 -10.48 0.45 4.33
CA LEU A 155 -10.21 -0.76 5.12
C LEU A 155 -9.41 -1.81 4.34
N ILE A 156 -9.52 -1.82 3.01
CA ILE A 156 -8.90 -2.80 2.10
C ILE A 156 -7.57 -2.32 1.51
N GLY A 157 -7.25 -1.03 1.60
CA GLY A 157 -6.05 -0.47 0.99
C GLY A 157 -4.74 -1.07 1.51
N VAL A 158 -4.69 -1.40 2.81
CA VAL A 158 -3.57 -2.12 3.43
C VAL A 158 -4.06 -3.12 4.47
N SER A 159 -3.33 -4.23 4.59
CA SER A 159 -3.63 -5.30 5.56
C SER A 159 -3.64 -4.83 7.02
N ASN A 160 -2.88 -3.78 7.34
CA ASN A 160 -2.83 -3.21 8.68
C ASN A 160 -4.19 -2.64 9.12
N ASN A 161 -4.96 -2.04 8.21
CA ASN A 161 -6.29 -1.52 8.51
C ASN A 161 -7.25 -2.67 8.87
N ALA A 162 -7.19 -3.77 8.12
CA ALA A 162 -7.97 -4.96 8.41
C ALA A 162 -7.59 -5.58 9.77
N ALA A 163 -6.30 -5.63 10.10
CA ALA A 163 -5.83 -6.11 11.41
C ALA A 163 -6.30 -5.21 12.56
N ALA A 164 -6.26 -3.87 12.37
CA ALA A 164 -6.79 -2.91 13.34
C ALA A 164 -8.29 -3.09 13.55
N ASN A 165 -9.05 -3.28 12.46
CA ASN A 165 -10.49 -3.55 12.54
C ASN A 165 -10.81 -4.82 13.31
N ALA A 166 -10.05 -5.89 13.09
CA ALA A 166 -10.20 -7.13 13.86
C ALA A 166 -10.01 -6.92 15.35
N PHE A 167 -9.02 -6.11 15.72
CA PHE A 167 -8.81 -5.77 17.14
C PHE A 167 -9.98 -4.97 17.69
N ILE A 168 -10.49 -3.98 16.94
CA ILE A 168 -11.64 -3.18 17.34
C ILE A 168 -12.87 -4.06 17.60
N GLN A 169 -13.12 -5.07 16.77
CA GLN A 169 -14.23 -6.01 16.93
C GLN A 169 -14.15 -6.84 18.23
N THR A 170 -13.00 -6.92 18.88
CA THR A 170 -12.87 -7.57 20.19
C THR A 170 -13.29 -6.69 21.36
N ILE A 171 -13.54 -5.40 21.12
CA ILE A 171 -13.91 -4.42 22.14
C ILE A 171 -15.44 -4.44 22.32
N PRO A 172 -15.95 -4.62 23.56
CA PRO A 172 -17.39 -4.57 23.81
C PRO A 172 -18.03 -3.27 23.32
N GLY A 173 -19.09 -3.38 22.53
CA GLY A 173 -19.79 -2.25 21.90
C GLY A 173 -19.26 -1.85 20.52
N PHE A 174 -18.20 -2.48 20.02
CA PHE A 174 -17.63 -2.26 18.70
C PHE A 174 -17.56 -3.54 17.84
N GLU A 175 -18.42 -4.51 18.13
CA GLU A 175 -18.43 -5.83 17.49
C GLU A 175 -18.69 -5.74 15.98
N SER A 176 -19.41 -4.71 15.52
CA SER A 176 -19.65 -4.46 14.09
C SER A 176 -18.39 -4.06 13.32
N GLY A 177 -17.36 -3.60 14.05
CA GLY A 177 -16.14 -3.10 13.43
C GLY A 177 -16.33 -1.82 12.61
N MET A 178 -15.40 -1.56 11.68
CA MET A 178 -15.40 -0.39 10.79
C MET A 178 -15.91 -0.77 9.40
N GLY A 179 -16.65 0.15 8.77
CA GLY A 179 -17.02 0.08 7.36
C GLY A 179 -15.84 0.34 6.42
N LEU A 180 -16.05 0.07 5.13
CA LEU A 180 -15.00 0.22 4.10
C LEU A 180 -14.38 1.62 4.06
N PHE A 181 -15.20 2.65 4.20
CA PHE A 181 -14.81 4.06 4.08
C PHE A 181 -14.73 4.81 5.41
N ASP A 182 -14.90 4.15 6.55
CA ASP A 182 -14.84 4.84 7.85
C ASP A 182 -13.46 5.46 8.08
N MET A 183 -12.41 4.79 7.60
CA MET A 183 -11.05 5.32 7.66
C MET A 183 -10.84 6.54 6.76
N THR A 184 -11.62 6.67 5.67
CA THR A 184 -11.51 7.79 4.74
C THR A 184 -11.77 9.12 5.45
N VAL A 185 -12.73 9.16 6.39
CA VAL A 185 -13.08 10.39 7.14
C VAL A 185 -11.87 10.98 7.86
N TYR A 186 -10.97 10.12 8.34
CA TYR A 186 -9.75 10.53 9.06
C TYR A 186 -8.55 10.71 8.13
N ALA A 187 -8.50 9.97 7.04
CA ALA A 187 -7.33 9.92 6.17
C ALA A 187 -7.39 10.92 4.99
N TRP A 188 -8.59 11.36 4.55
CA TRP A 188 -8.69 12.31 3.43
C TRP A 188 -8.00 13.67 3.68
N PRO A 189 -7.97 14.23 4.92
CA PRO A 189 -7.25 15.48 5.13
C PRO A 189 -5.75 15.33 4.87
N LEU A 190 -5.18 14.15 5.21
CA LEU A 190 -3.78 13.84 4.91
C LEU A 190 -3.52 13.78 3.40
N ALA A 191 -4.47 13.23 2.63
CA ALA A 191 -4.37 13.21 1.17
C ALA A 191 -4.36 14.64 0.58
N VAL A 192 -5.23 15.52 1.08
CA VAL A 192 -5.26 16.93 0.65
C VAL A 192 -3.95 17.64 1.01
N VAL A 193 -3.48 17.49 2.26
CA VAL A 193 -2.23 18.09 2.72
C VAL A 193 -1.05 17.59 1.88
N GLN A 194 -0.98 16.32 1.55
CA GLN A 194 0.05 15.74 0.69
C GLN A 194 0.04 16.36 -0.71
N ILE A 195 -1.13 16.49 -1.33
CA ILE A 195 -1.25 17.07 -2.67
C ILE A 195 -0.76 18.52 -2.66
N LEU A 196 -1.21 19.31 -1.67
CA LEU A 196 -0.76 20.68 -1.48
C LEU A 196 0.75 20.76 -1.20
N PHE A 197 1.28 19.84 -0.40
CA PHE A 197 2.71 19.75 -0.13
C PHE A 197 3.51 19.55 -1.42
N TRP A 198 3.12 18.60 -2.28
CA TRP A 198 3.81 18.36 -3.55
C TRP A 198 3.66 19.52 -4.54
N MET A 199 2.55 20.21 -4.53
CA MET A 199 2.34 21.41 -5.37
C MET A 199 3.18 22.61 -4.92
N THR A 200 3.50 22.72 -3.62
CA THR A 200 4.14 23.93 -3.05
C THR A 200 5.58 23.70 -2.64
N ILE A 201 5.80 22.91 -1.60
CA ILE A 201 7.08 22.80 -0.88
C ILE A 201 7.83 21.53 -1.27
N GLY A 202 7.13 20.41 -1.39
CA GLY A 202 7.71 19.07 -1.54
C GLY A 202 8.63 18.96 -2.75
N TYR A 203 8.18 19.45 -3.90
CA TYR A 203 9.00 19.48 -5.11
C TYR A 203 10.29 20.30 -4.95
N ASN A 204 10.23 21.43 -4.25
CA ASN A 204 11.43 22.26 -4.02
C ASN A 204 12.42 21.61 -3.04
N ILE A 205 11.91 20.89 -2.04
CA ILE A 205 12.76 20.12 -1.12
C ILE A 205 13.44 18.99 -1.89
N GLU A 206 12.69 18.26 -2.71
CA GLU A 206 13.19 17.15 -3.50
C GLU A 206 14.28 17.61 -4.47
N LEU A 207 14.10 18.75 -5.13
CA LEU A 207 15.14 19.39 -5.97
C LEU A 207 16.44 19.65 -5.21
N LYS A 208 16.34 20.14 -3.97
CA LYS A 208 17.52 20.42 -3.14
C LYS A 208 18.23 19.16 -2.67
N VAL A 209 17.48 18.11 -2.35
CA VAL A 209 17.99 16.84 -1.82
C VAL A 209 18.62 16.00 -2.93
N LEU A 210 17.92 15.82 -4.04
CA LEU A 210 18.34 14.94 -5.13
C LEU A 210 19.36 15.61 -6.07
N LYS A 211 19.49 16.94 -6.05
CA LYS A 211 20.43 17.70 -6.91
C LYS A 211 20.40 17.21 -8.36
N PRO A 212 19.28 17.29 -9.07
CA PRO A 212 19.11 16.69 -10.39
C PRO A 212 19.94 17.32 -11.52
N GLU A 213 20.78 18.30 -11.20
CA GLU A 213 21.71 18.95 -12.14
C GLU A 213 22.98 18.12 -12.36
N SER A 214 23.20 17.02 -11.62
CA SER A 214 24.37 16.17 -11.86
C SER A 214 24.20 15.42 -13.18
N PRO A 215 25.26 15.35 -14.04
CA PRO A 215 25.22 14.71 -15.36
C PRO A 215 24.85 13.21 -15.28
N ASP A 216 24.99 12.60 -14.11
CA ASP A 216 24.75 11.19 -13.87
C ASP A 216 23.37 10.89 -13.24
N PHE A 217 22.58 11.94 -12.98
CA PHE A 217 21.29 11.79 -12.27
C PHE A 217 20.31 10.81 -12.98
N ASP A 218 20.28 10.82 -14.31
CA ASP A 218 19.39 9.94 -15.10
C ASP A 218 20.14 8.77 -15.77
N LYS A 219 21.47 8.73 -15.74
CA LYS A 219 22.24 7.66 -16.39
C LYS A 219 22.08 6.30 -15.66
N ASP A 220 22.00 6.34 -14.34
CA ASP A 220 21.72 5.17 -13.50
C ASP A 220 20.20 5.00 -13.30
N ASN A 221 19.44 5.06 -14.37
CA ASN A 221 18.03 4.74 -14.33
C ASN A 221 17.85 3.22 -14.10
N VAL A 222 18.24 2.75 -12.93
CA VAL A 222 18.00 1.37 -12.44
C VAL A 222 16.49 1.05 -12.48
N TYR A 223 15.66 2.09 -12.53
CA TYR A 223 14.21 2.03 -12.71
C TYR A 223 13.75 2.17 -14.17
N ALA A 224 14.63 2.47 -15.12
CA ALA A 224 14.50 1.97 -16.47
C ALA A 224 14.79 0.46 -16.44
N VAL A 225 14.08 -0.23 -15.56
CA VAL A 225 13.72 -1.61 -15.84
C VAL A 225 13.20 -1.52 -17.26
N ALA A 226 13.95 -2.11 -18.18
CA ALA A 226 13.52 -2.44 -19.54
C ALA A 226 12.05 -2.80 -19.38
N PRO A 227 11.11 -2.13 -20.10
CA PRO A 227 9.69 -2.28 -19.83
C PRO A 227 9.58 -3.72 -19.43
N ALA A 228 9.42 -3.97 -18.12
CA ALA A 228 9.47 -5.31 -17.59
C ALA A 228 8.55 -5.92 -18.56
N GLU A 229 9.14 -6.76 -19.46
CA GLU A 229 8.30 -7.37 -20.41
C GLU A 229 7.10 -7.61 -19.56
N ALA A 230 6.22 -6.60 -19.58
CA ALA A 230 4.90 -6.79 -19.07
C ALA A 230 4.56 -7.91 -20.00
N GLU A 231 4.99 -9.11 -19.54
CA GLU A 231 4.47 -10.29 -20.07
C GLU A 231 3.01 -9.91 -20.02
N THR A 232 2.55 -9.41 -21.14
CA THR A 232 1.16 -9.35 -21.51
C THR A 232 0.81 -10.81 -21.49
N LYS A 233 0.89 -11.34 -20.26
CA LYS A 233 0.46 -12.67 -19.91
C LYS A 233 -0.98 -12.65 -20.21
N ALA A 234 -1.26 -13.22 -21.34
CA ALA A 234 -2.56 -13.50 -21.88
C ALA A 234 -3.41 -12.23 -22.11
N ASP A 235 -4.01 -12.21 -23.21
CA ASP A 235 -5.13 -11.37 -23.64
C ASP A 235 -6.31 -11.55 -22.65
N VAL A 236 -6.09 -11.10 -21.40
CA VAL A 236 -7.10 -11.17 -20.33
C VAL A 236 -8.13 -10.11 -20.68
N PRO A 237 -9.33 -10.49 -21.09
CA PRO A 237 -10.33 -9.53 -21.50
C PRO A 237 -10.63 -8.58 -20.33
N ALA A 238 -10.69 -7.27 -20.65
CA ALA A 238 -10.83 -6.18 -19.67
C ALA A 238 -12.00 -6.38 -18.69
N TRP A 239 -13.06 -7.08 -19.12
CA TRP A 239 -14.23 -7.34 -18.28
C TRP A 239 -13.90 -8.17 -17.03
N LYS A 240 -12.89 -9.06 -17.08
CA LYS A 240 -12.48 -9.86 -15.92
C LYS A 240 -11.91 -8.98 -14.79
N GLY A 241 -11.18 -7.92 -15.15
CA GLY A 241 -10.68 -6.98 -14.17
C GLY A 241 -11.77 -6.08 -13.60
N TYR A 242 -12.73 -5.65 -14.42
CA TYR A 242 -13.91 -4.92 -13.92
C TYR A 242 -14.79 -5.81 -13.04
N PHE A 243 -14.91 -7.10 -13.38
CA PHE A 243 -15.59 -8.09 -12.54
C PHE A 243 -14.87 -8.29 -11.19
N ALA A 244 -13.54 -8.42 -11.21
CA ALA A 244 -12.74 -8.51 -9.98
C ALA A 244 -12.91 -7.27 -9.09
N ALA A 245 -12.90 -6.06 -9.68
CA ALA A 245 -13.16 -4.82 -8.95
C ALA A 245 -14.59 -4.78 -8.36
N ALA A 246 -15.58 -5.20 -9.12
CA ALA A 246 -16.96 -5.26 -8.65
C ALA A 246 -17.15 -6.29 -7.52
N VAL A 247 -16.51 -7.46 -7.64
CA VAL A 247 -16.50 -8.48 -6.58
C VAL A 247 -15.82 -7.95 -5.32
N MET A 248 -14.71 -7.24 -5.47
CA MET A 248 -13.99 -6.64 -4.34
C MET A 248 -14.88 -5.65 -3.58
N LEU A 249 -15.54 -4.75 -4.29
CA LEU A 249 -16.46 -3.79 -3.67
C LEU A 249 -17.69 -4.47 -3.06
N GLY A 250 -18.28 -5.44 -3.75
CA GLY A 250 -19.44 -6.19 -3.26
C GLY A 250 -19.13 -7.13 -2.09
N CYS A 251 -17.99 -7.84 -2.11
CA CYS A 251 -17.60 -8.70 -1.02
C CYS A 251 -17.24 -7.93 0.26
N SER A 252 -16.71 -6.70 0.14
CA SER A 252 -16.41 -5.88 1.30
C SER A 252 -17.67 -5.53 2.09
N GLU A 253 -18.79 -5.24 1.42
CA GLU A 253 -20.05 -4.94 2.08
C GLU A 253 -20.77 -6.22 2.59
N THR A 254 -20.83 -7.27 1.78
CA THR A 254 -21.53 -8.51 2.18
C THR A 254 -20.83 -9.27 3.30
N THR A 255 -19.49 -9.22 3.36
CA THR A 255 -18.74 -9.85 4.46
C THR A 255 -19.02 -9.15 5.78
N PHE A 256 -19.23 -7.83 5.77
CA PHE A 256 -19.64 -7.08 6.96
C PHE A 256 -21.04 -7.46 7.44
N TYR A 257 -21.99 -7.67 6.53
CA TYR A 257 -23.36 -8.07 6.93
C TYR A 257 -23.47 -9.53 7.39
N THR A 258 -22.63 -10.44 6.86
CA THR A 258 -22.68 -11.88 7.22
C THR A 258 -21.99 -12.18 8.55
N VAL A 259 -21.08 -11.31 9.00
CA VAL A 259 -20.39 -11.45 10.31
C VAL A 259 -21.17 -10.73 11.42
N ALA A 260 -22.13 -9.86 11.08
CA ALA A 260 -22.96 -9.10 12.01
C ALA A 260 -24.28 -9.80 12.38
N VAL A 261 -24.55 -11.00 11.85
CA VAL A 261 -25.66 -11.91 12.21
C VAL A 261 -25.10 -13.17 12.84
#